data_78bde19a33ebfa02a4cef08d66aafde9
#
_entry.id   78bde19a33ebfa02a4cef08d66aafde9
#
_cell.length_a   1.000
_cell.length_b   1.000
_cell.length_c   1.000
_cell.angle_alpha   90.00
_cell.angle_beta   90.00
_cell.angle_gamma   90.00
#
_symmetry.space_group_name_H-M   'P 1'
#
loop_
_entity.id
_entity.type
_entity.pdbx_description
1 polymer ?
#
loop_
_entity_poly.entity_id
_entity_poly.type
_entity_poly.pdbx_seq_one_letter_code
_entity_poly.pdbx_strand_id
1 'polypeptide(L)'
;FVHEGSTLASDSADFNQTANTFEAFGHVVITQPSGTVIYSDHLNYDGNTKLAVLTNNVRLIDGDATLTTDHLTYNMTTKIGTYVGGGKIVNGKNVLTSKNGYYFETSRDSYFRYDVVLTTPDALIKTDTLRYNSTSKIAYFYGPTNIYGKDDTLYTENGTYNTQSDQARFGKKNLYTQGSKSLTGDSLFYDRKAGYGRALGNVFFVDTAEKAQLRGGIGVY
;
A
#
# COMPACT_ATOMS: atom_id res chain seq x y z
N PHE A 1 -5.28 1.90 -31.71
CA PHE A 1 -6.47 1.08 -31.44
C PHE A 1 -7.35 1.76 -30.38
N VAL A 2 -8.66 1.70 -30.53
CA VAL A 2 -9.63 2.28 -29.57
C VAL A 2 -10.64 1.20 -29.19
N HIS A 3 -10.86 0.97 -27.90
CA HIS A 3 -11.83 0.00 -27.38
C HIS A 3 -12.45 0.51 -26.06
N GLU A 4 -13.77 0.56 -25.99
CA GLU A 4 -14.53 1.02 -24.80
C GLU A 4 -14.02 2.36 -24.23
N GLY A 5 -13.64 3.29 -25.12
CA GLY A 5 -13.10 4.61 -24.74
C GLY A 5 -11.63 4.63 -24.31
N SER A 6 -10.99 3.47 -24.18
CA SER A 6 -9.53 3.39 -23.99
C SER A 6 -8.83 3.46 -25.34
N THR A 7 -7.67 4.11 -25.36
CA THR A 7 -6.78 4.13 -26.52
C THR A 7 -5.54 3.31 -26.25
N LEU A 8 -5.01 2.65 -27.31
CA LEU A 8 -3.75 1.93 -27.26
C LEU A 8 -2.88 2.39 -28.43
N ALA A 9 -1.63 2.70 -28.15
CA ALA A 9 -0.56 2.96 -29.11
C ALA A 9 0.62 2.01 -28.82
N SER A 10 1.35 1.60 -29.87
CA SER A 10 2.55 0.77 -29.81
C SER A 10 3.33 0.89 -31.11
N ASP A 11 4.56 0.39 -31.17
CA ASP A 11 5.36 0.37 -32.41
C ASP A 11 4.81 -0.66 -33.40
N SER A 12 4.36 -1.83 -32.90
CA SER A 12 3.71 -2.86 -33.69
C SER A 12 2.67 -3.61 -32.88
N ALA A 13 1.72 -4.26 -33.56
CA ALA A 13 0.72 -5.06 -32.92
C ALA A 13 0.26 -6.20 -33.84
N ASP A 14 -0.03 -7.35 -33.22
CA ASP A 14 -0.60 -8.52 -33.85
C ASP A 14 -1.96 -8.87 -33.26
N PHE A 15 -2.92 -9.21 -34.14
CA PHE A 15 -4.23 -9.68 -33.73
C PHE A 15 -4.50 -11.06 -34.31
N ASN A 16 -4.72 -12.04 -33.44
CA ASN A 16 -5.15 -13.37 -33.84
C ASN A 16 -6.65 -13.51 -33.62
N GLN A 17 -7.41 -13.40 -34.71
CA GLN A 17 -8.87 -13.48 -34.68
C GLN A 17 -9.37 -14.85 -34.21
N THR A 18 -8.70 -15.94 -34.60
CA THR A 18 -9.10 -17.30 -34.24
C THR A 18 -8.90 -17.58 -32.75
N ALA A 19 -7.76 -17.17 -32.22
CA ALA A 19 -7.46 -17.30 -30.78
C ALA A 19 -8.13 -16.22 -29.94
N ASN A 20 -8.62 -15.13 -30.56
CA ASN A 20 -9.12 -13.93 -29.89
C ASN A 20 -8.07 -13.30 -28.98
N THR A 21 -6.82 -13.22 -29.42
CA THR A 21 -5.71 -12.61 -28.68
C THR A 21 -5.15 -11.41 -29.42
N PHE A 22 -4.64 -10.45 -28.65
CA PHE A 22 -3.99 -9.25 -29.15
C PHE A 22 -2.64 -9.08 -28.45
N GLU A 23 -1.60 -8.84 -29.23
CA GLU A 23 -0.27 -8.51 -28.70
C GLU A 23 0.19 -7.16 -29.24
N ALA A 24 0.84 -6.37 -28.39
CA ALA A 24 1.44 -5.10 -28.77
C ALA A 24 2.89 -5.05 -28.27
N PHE A 25 3.77 -4.53 -29.12
CA PHE A 25 5.21 -4.53 -28.90
C PHE A 25 5.79 -3.12 -29.08
N GLY A 26 6.70 -2.78 -28.20
CA GLY A 26 7.47 -1.54 -28.21
C GLY A 26 6.60 -0.32 -27.88
N HIS A 27 7.07 0.48 -26.93
CA HIS A 27 6.47 1.74 -26.51
C HIS A 27 4.93 1.66 -26.33
N VAL A 28 4.47 0.57 -25.73
CA VAL A 28 3.04 0.39 -25.47
C VAL A 28 2.53 1.48 -24.54
N VAL A 29 1.47 2.18 -24.95
CA VAL A 29 0.80 3.20 -24.15
C VAL A 29 -0.70 2.94 -24.18
N ILE A 30 -1.28 2.72 -23.00
CA ILE A 30 -2.73 2.59 -22.82
C ILE A 30 -3.22 3.81 -22.06
N THR A 31 -4.20 4.52 -22.61
CA THR A 31 -4.88 5.62 -21.93
C THR A 31 -6.34 5.24 -21.70
N GLN A 32 -6.75 5.24 -20.43
CA GLN A 32 -8.11 4.94 -20.04
C GLN A 32 -8.98 6.20 -19.93
N PRO A 33 -10.30 6.08 -20.07
CA PRO A 33 -11.22 7.22 -19.92
C PRO A 33 -11.15 7.91 -18.56
N SER A 34 -10.69 7.18 -17.51
CA SER A 34 -10.44 7.70 -16.16
C SER A 34 -9.27 8.69 -16.08
N GLY A 35 -8.44 8.78 -17.15
CA GLY A 35 -7.19 9.52 -17.16
C GLY A 35 -5.98 8.69 -16.72
N THR A 36 -6.17 7.42 -16.34
CA THR A 36 -5.05 6.51 -16.05
C THR A 36 -4.27 6.21 -17.31
N VAL A 37 -2.94 6.29 -17.25
CA VAL A 37 -2.03 5.97 -18.36
C VAL A 37 -1.09 4.85 -17.95
N ILE A 38 -0.96 3.83 -18.80
CA ILE A 38 -0.09 2.68 -18.57
C ILE A 38 0.92 2.58 -19.70
N TYR A 39 2.19 2.43 -19.36
CA TYR A 39 3.31 2.20 -20.28
C TYR A 39 3.87 0.80 -20.05
N SER A 40 4.34 0.14 -21.10
CA SER A 40 5.12 -1.10 -21.05
C SER A 40 5.87 -1.32 -22.36
N ASP A 41 6.79 -2.29 -22.39
CA ASP A 41 7.43 -2.71 -23.62
C ASP A 41 6.58 -3.75 -24.38
N HIS A 42 5.76 -4.50 -23.67
CA HIS A 42 4.92 -5.54 -24.24
C HIS A 42 3.57 -5.64 -23.52
N LEU A 43 2.51 -5.86 -24.30
CA LEU A 43 1.15 -6.18 -23.84
C LEU A 43 0.71 -7.46 -24.55
N ASN A 44 0.19 -8.41 -23.76
CA ASN A 44 -0.60 -9.53 -24.25
C ASN A 44 -2.01 -9.41 -23.67
N TYR A 45 -3.03 -9.51 -24.52
CA TYR A 45 -4.44 -9.49 -24.12
C TYR A 45 -5.16 -10.71 -24.67
N ASP A 46 -5.77 -11.48 -23.80
CA ASP A 46 -6.66 -12.58 -24.14
C ASP A 46 -8.12 -12.15 -24.01
N GLY A 47 -8.82 -12.04 -25.15
CA GLY A 47 -10.21 -11.63 -25.22
C GLY A 47 -11.19 -12.67 -24.68
N ASN A 48 -10.79 -13.95 -24.54
CA ASN A 48 -11.63 -15.01 -23.98
C ASN A 48 -11.67 -14.94 -22.46
N THR A 49 -10.49 -14.74 -21.84
CA THR A 49 -10.35 -14.63 -20.38
C THR A 49 -10.46 -13.19 -19.87
N LYS A 50 -10.45 -12.21 -20.78
CA LYS A 50 -10.43 -10.77 -20.47
C LYS A 50 -9.22 -10.35 -19.64
N LEU A 51 -8.10 -11.04 -19.81
CA LEU A 51 -6.86 -10.79 -19.08
C LEU A 51 -5.89 -10.01 -19.94
N ALA A 52 -5.42 -8.88 -19.43
CA ALA A 52 -4.29 -8.12 -19.96
C ALA A 52 -3.04 -8.42 -19.14
N VAL A 53 -1.93 -8.69 -19.79
CA VAL A 53 -0.61 -8.91 -19.20
C VAL A 53 0.36 -7.92 -19.81
N LEU A 54 0.91 -7.04 -18.96
CA LEU A 54 1.93 -6.05 -19.36
C LEU A 54 3.26 -6.47 -18.75
N THR A 55 4.30 -6.44 -19.57
CA THR A 55 5.64 -6.84 -19.12
C THR A 55 6.70 -5.87 -19.59
N ASN A 56 7.77 -5.82 -18.81
CA ASN A 56 8.97 -5.01 -18.98
C ASN A 56 8.69 -3.50 -18.91
N ASN A 57 9.40 -2.84 -18.01
CA ASN A 57 9.32 -1.38 -17.82
C ASN A 57 7.88 -0.86 -17.60
N VAL A 58 7.05 -1.64 -16.91
CA VAL A 58 5.65 -1.25 -16.67
C VAL A 58 5.59 -0.05 -15.74
N ARG A 59 4.90 1.00 -16.19
CA ARG A 59 4.63 2.20 -15.41
C ARG A 59 3.17 2.60 -15.56
N LEU A 60 2.43 2.55 -14.46
CA LEU A 60 1.04 2.99 -14.39
C LEU A 60 0.97 4.31 -13.63
N ILE A 61 0.32 5.31 -14.24
CA ILE A 61 0.09 6.64 -13.65
C ILE A 61 -1.41 6.83 -13.46
N ASP A 62 -1.82 7.09 -12.22
CA ASP A 62 -3.20 7.39 -11.85
C ASP A 62 -3.21 8.59 -10.90
N GLY A 63 -3.60 9.75 -11.41
CA GLY A 63 -3.47 11.02 -10.69
C GLY A 63 -2.02 11.27 -10.27
N ASP A 64 -1.82 11.48 -8.96
CA ASP A 64 -0.48 11.73 -8.37
C ASP A 64 0.30 10.45 -8.05
N ALA A 65 -0.31 9.28 -8.25
CA ALA A 65 0.31 7.99 -7.96
C ALA A 65 0.96 7.39 -9.20
N THR A 66 2.17 6.87 -9.04
CA THR A 66 2.90 6.14 -10.08
C THR A 66 3.33 4.79 -9.51
N LEU A 67 2.85 3.70 -10.14
CA LEU A 67 3.37 2.33 -9.93
C LEU A 67 4.43 2.03 -10.99
N THR A 68 5.55 1.44 -10.59
CA THR A 68 6.54 0.82 -11.46
C THR A 68 6.74 -0.64 -11.07
N THR A 69 6.78 -1.54 -12.06
CA THR A 69 6.99 -2.98 -11.90
C THR A 69 7.43 -3.59 -13.22
N ASP A 70 7.89 -4.83 -13.24
CA ASP A 70 8.22 -5.53 -14.49
C ASP A 70 7.07 -6.41 -14.99
N HIS A 71 6.07 -6.68 -14.15
CA HIS A 71 4.94 -7.53 -14.51
C HIS A 71 3.65 -7.03 -13.86
N LEU A 72 2.67 -6.67 -14.68
CA LEU A 72 1.35 -6.23 -14.27
C LEU A 72 0.28 -7.02 -15.03
N THR A 73 -0.66 -7.60 -14.33
CA THR A 73 -1.86 -8.18 -14.91
C THR A 73 -3.09 -7.38 -14.53
N TYR A 74 -4.07 -7.31 -15.43
CA TYR A 74 -5.37 -6.71 -15.15
C TYR A 74 -6.48 -7.57 -15.76
N ASN A 75 -7.38 -8.02 -14.92
CA ASN A 75 -8.55 -8.77 -15.36
C ASN A 75 -9.75 -7.82 -15.50
N MET A 76 -10.23 -7.64 -16.73
CA MET A 76 -11.31 -6.70 -17.04
C MET A 76 -12.68 -7.15 -16.50
N THR A 77 -12.88 -8.44 -16.25
CA THR A 77 -14.13 -8.97 -15.68
C THR A 77 -14.20 -8.75 -14.18
N THR A 78 -13.11 -9.11 -13.46
CA THR A 78 -13.06 -8.98 -12.00
C THR A 78 -12.66 -7.59 -11.53
N LYS A 79 -12.14 -6.77 -12.43
CA LYS A 79 -11.59 -5.43 -12.13
C LYS A 79 -10.47 -5.48 -11.09
N ILE A 80 -9.61 -6.50 -11.21
CA ILE A 80 -8.47 -6.70 -10.32
C ILE A 80 -7.16 -6.53 -11.10
N GLY A 81 -6.34 -5.58 -10.65
CA GLY A 81 -4.95 -5.42 -11.07
C GLY A 81 -4.00 -6.13 -10.11
N THR A 82 -2.97 -6.79 -10.63
CA THR A 82 -1.99 -7.52 -9.81
C THR A 82 -0.58 -7.32 -10.37
N TYR A 83 0.37 -6.99 -9.50
CA TYR A 83 1.78 -7.12 -9.83
C TYR A 83 2.47 -8.17 -8.94
N VAL A 84 3.47 -8.82 -9.48
CA VAL A 84 4.29 -9.82 -8.79
C VAL A 84 5.77 -9.62 -9.14
N GLY A 85 6.65 -10.09 -8.26
CA GLY A 85 8.09 -9.96 -8.48
C GLY A 85 8.70 -8.63 -8.07
N GLY A 86 7.90 -7.76 -7.46
CA GLY A 86 8.32 -6.45 -6.98
C GLY A 86 7.58 -5.31 -7.64
N GLY A 87 7.25 -4.31 -6.83
CA GLY A 87 6.64 -3.07 -7.28
C GLY A 87 6.99 -1.90 -6.38
N LYS A 88 7.03 -0.72 -6.98
CA LYS A 88 7.26 0.55 -6.27
C LYS A 88 6.15 1.51 -6.63
N ILE A 89 5.50 2.06 -5.61
CA ILE A 89 4.49 3.11 -5.77
C ILE A 89 5.05 4.40 -5.18
N VAL A 90 4.96 5.47 -5.96
CA VAL A 90 5.28 6.83 -5.50
C VAL A 90 4.00 7.65 -5.55
N ASN A 91 3.66 8.30 -4.45
CA ASN A 91 2.54 9.24 -4.38
C ASN A 91 2.97 10.45 -3.54
N GLY A 92 3.24 11.56 -4.22
CA GLY A 92 3.86 12.73 -3.62
C GLY A 92 5.20 12.39 -2.99
N LYS A 93 5.31 12.58 -1.67
CA LYS A 93 6.51 12.25 -0.88
C LYS A 93 6.51 10.83 -0.31
N ASN A 94 5.44 10.07 -0.51
CA ASN A 94 5.31 8.71 0.00
C ASN A 94 5.84 7.72 -1.02
N VAL A 95 6.61 6.75 -0.56
CA VAL A 95 7.15 5.66 -1.37
C VAL A 95 6.81 4.33 -0.71
N LEU A 96 6.11 3.46 -1.43
CA LEU A 96 5.79 2.11 -1.00
C LEU A 96 6.48 1.10 -1.92
N THR A 97 7.10 0.08 -1.34
CA THR A 97 7.61 -1.08 -2.07
C THR A 97 7.05 -2.37 -1.46
N SER A 98 6.81 -3.38 -2.28
CA SER A 98 6.45 -4.73 -1.83
C SER A 98 6.75 -5.74 -2.93
N LYS A 99 6.76 -7.05 -2.60
CA LYS A 99 6.91 -8.11 -3.60
C LYS A 99 5.68 -8.26 -4.46
N ASN A 100 4.48 -8.20 -3.86
CA ASN A 100 3.22 -8.35 -4.57
C ASN A 100 2.26 -7.23 -4.21
N GLY A 101 1.46 -6.80 -5.18
CA GLY A 101 0.38 -5.85 -4.98
C GLY A 101 -0.88 -6.25 -5.73
N TYR A 102 -2.01 -5.95 -5.14
CA TYR A 102 -3.35 -6.21 -5.68
C TYR A 102 -4.19 -4.95 -5.55
N TYR A 103 -4.84 -4.56 -6.62
CA TYR A 103 -5.78 -3.44 -6.65
C TYR A 103 -7.17 -3.93 -7.04
N PHE A 104 -8.14 -3.68 -6.19
CA PHE A 104 -9.54 -4.01 -6.39
C PHE A 104 -10.29 -2.71 -6.74
N GLU A 105 -10.54 -2.50 -8.03
CA GLU A 105 -11.16 -1.25 -8.52
C GLU A 105 -12.53 -1.00 -7.90
N THR A 106 -13.36 -2.04 -7.77
CA THR A 106 -14.73 -1.92 -7.25
C THR A 106 -14.78 -1.48 -5.78
N SER A 107 -13.94 -2.07 -4.92
CA SER A 107 -13.91 -1.74 -3.49
C SER A 107 -12.94 -0.60 -3.15
N ARG A 108 -12.12 -0.18 -4.12
CA ARG A 108 -11.05 0.81 -3.93
C ARG A 108 -10.00 0.38 -2.91
N ASP A 109 -9.86 -0.94 -2.72
CA ASP A 109 -8.84 -1.52 -1.86
C ASP A 109 -7.56 -1.83 -2.63
N SER A 110 -6.43 -1.57 -1.99
CA SER A 110 -5.11 -2.03 -2.43
C SER A 110 -4.50 -2.89 -1.34
N TYR A 111 -3.98 -4.05 -1.70
CA TYR A 111 -3.23 -4.93 -0.80
C TYR A 111 -1.79 -5.02 -1.26
N PHE A 112 -0.85 -4.90 -0.33
CA PHE A 112 0.58 -5.04 -0.54
C PHE A 112 1.08 -6.14 0.38
N ARG A 113 1.83 -7.11 -0.16
CA ARG A 113 2.24 -8.29 0.59
C ARG A 113 3.70 -8.59 0.35
N TYR A 114 4.31 -9.12 1.41
CA TYR A 114 5.70 -9.56 1.48
C TYR A 114 6.69 -8.41 1.35
N ASP A 115 7.48 -8.23 2.40
CA ASP A 115 8.52 -7.20 2.50
C ASP A 115 7.99 -5.79 2.20
N VAL A 116 6.81 -5.46 2.75
CA VAL A 116 6.21 -4.15 2.55
C VAL A 116 6.99 -3.10 3.31
N VAL A 117 7.48 -2.10 2.58
CA VAL A 117 8.15 -0.92 3.15
C VAL A 117 7.44 0.33 2.66
N LEU A 118 6.91 1.10 3.59
CA LEU A 118 6.31 2.40 3.31
C LEU A 118 7.17 3.49 3.95
N THR A 119 7.72 4.37 3.13
CA THR A 119 8.47 5.56 3.54
C THR A 119 7.59 6.78 3.37
N THR A 120 7.40 7.53 4.44
CA THR A 120 6.72 8.82 4.46
C THR A 120 7.69 9.90 4.94
N PRO A 121 7.37 11.20 4.87
CA PRO A 121 8.21 12.25 5.45
C PRO A 121 8.47 12.08 6.94
N ASP A 122 7.56 11.42 7.67
CA ASP A 122 7.58 11.35 9.13
C ASP A 122 7.94 9.97 9.69
N ALA A 123 7.86 8.90 8.86
CA ALA A 123 8.08 7.54 9.34
C ALA A 123 8.55 6.59 8.24
N LEU A 124 9.28 5.56 8.66
CA LEU A 124 9.56 4.36 7.91
C LEU A 124 8.75 3.21 8.52
N ILE A 125 7.87 2.58 7.72
CA ILE A 125 7.01 1.49 8.17
C ILE A 125 7.42 0.21 7.44
N LYS A 126 7.68 -0.85 8.20
CA LYS A 126 7.94 -2.19 7.67
C LYS A 126 6.87 -3.13 8.19
N THR A 127 6.18 -3.82 7.29
CA THR A 127 5.08 -4.74 7.64
C THR A 127 5.04 -5.92 6.68
N ASP A 128 4.40 -7.03 7.10
CA ASP A 128 4.18 -8.16 6.20
C ASP A 128 3.11 -7.86 5.16
N THR A 129 1.99 -7.32 5.61
CA THR A 129 0.84 -7.01 4.76
C THR A 129 0.25 -5.65 5.12
N LEU A 130 0.05 -4.82 4.11
CA LEU A 130 -0.63 -3.53 4.19
C LEU A 130 -1.85 -3.55 3.27
N ARG A 131 -3.03 -3.22 3.80
CA ARG A 131 -4.22 -2.87 3.01
C ARG A 131 -4.46 -1.38 3.12
N TYR A 132 -4.73 -0.73 2.01
CA TYR A 132 -5.16 0.66 1.97
C TYR A 132 -6.47 0.79 1.20
N ASN A 133 -7.43 1.48 1.78
CA ASN A 133 -8.68 1.83 1.09
C ASN A 133 -8.67 3.31 0.72
N SER A 134 -8.71 3.60 -0.58
CA SER A 134 -8.58 4.98 -1.07
C SER A 134 -9.84 5.83 -0.87
N THR A 135 -11.00 5.23 -0.58
CA THR A 135 -12.24 5.93 -0.24
C THR A 135 -12.27 6.35 1.22
N SER A 136 -12.05 5.38 2.15
CA SER A 136 -12.06 5.66 3.59
C SER A 136 -10.76 6.30 4.10
N LYS A 137 -9.70 6.31 3.29
CA LYS A 137 -8.36 6.81 3.65
C LYS A 137 -7.74 6.05 4.83
N ILE A 138 -8.10 4.79 5.03
CA ILE A 138 -7.59 3.96 6.12
C ILE A 138 -6.58 2.95 5.59
N ALA A 139 -5.40 2.95 6.21
CA ALA A 139 -4.41 1.90 6.09
C ALA A 139 -4.61 0.88 7.23
N TYR A 140 -4.50 -0.41 6.92
CA TYR A 140 -4.58 -1.54 7.84
C TYR A 140 -3.27 -2.31 7.78
N PHE A 141 -2.65 -2.52 8.94
CA PHE A 141 -1.43 -3.31 9.09
C PHE A 141 -1.77 -4.69 9.63
N TYR A 142 -1.24 -5.74 9.00
CA TYR A 142 -1.46 -7.12 9.41
C TYR A 142 -0.11 -7.83 9.59
N GLY A 143 0.04 -8.52 10.73
CA GLY A 143 1.26 -9.20 11.11
C GLY A 143 2.31 -8.26 11.71
N PRO A 144 3.54 -8.75 11.94
CA PRO A 144 4.63 -7.98 12.52
C PRO A 144 4.85 -6.68 11.75
N THR A 145 4.70 -5.57 12.46
CA THR A 145 4.81 -4.22 11.91
C THR A 145 5.71 -3.39 12.80
N ASN A 146 6.72 -2.79 12.20
CA ASN A 146 7.63 -1.84 12.85
C ASN A 146 7.45 -0.47 12.21
N ILE A 147 7.20 0.53 13.02
CA ILE A 147 7.07 1.93 12.64
C ILE A 147 8.22 2.69 13.29
N TYR A 148 9.07 3.29 12.49
CA TYR A 148 10.22 4.08 12.91
C TYR A 148 9.92 5.54 12.64
N GLY A 149 9.64 6.33 13.67
CA GLY A 149 9.55 7.77 13.61
C GLY A 149 10.93 8.43 13.69
N LYS A 150 10.96 9.72 13.93
CA LYS A 150 12.22 10.47 14.05
C LYS A 150 12.98 10.08 15.34
N ASP A 151 12.27 10.01 16.46
CA ASP A 151 12.87 9.83 17.80
C ASP A 151 12.20 8.67 18.55
N ASP A 152 11.31 7.93 17.89
CA ASP A 152 10.50 6.87 18.48
C ASP A 152 10.37 5.65 17.58
N THR A 153 9.98 4.54 18.18
CA THR A 153 9.62 3.33 17.45
C THR A 153 8.35 2.71 18.03
N LEU A 154 7.55 2.09 17.17
CA LEU A 154 6.41 1.30 17.58
C LEU A 154 6.46 -0.07 16.90
N TYR A 155 6.37 -1.13 17.70
CA TYR A 155 6.07 -2.48 17.24
C TYR A 155 4.59 -2.81 17.51
N THR A 156 3.95 -3.46 16.57
CA THR A 156 2.58 -4.00 16.70
C THR A 156 2.38 -5.19 15.77
N GLU A 157 1.36 -6.02 16.03
CA GLU A 157 0.95 -7.09 15.09
C GLU A 157 -0.39 -6.81 14.40
N ASN A 158 -1.06 -5.72 14.77
CA ASN A 158 -2.31 -5.29 14.15
C ASN A 158 -2.52 -3.80 14.38
N GLY A 159 -2.88 -3.08 13.34
CA GLY A 159 -3.13 -1.65 13.48
C GLY A 159 -3.88 -1.05 12.31
N THR A 160 -4.40 0.14 12.54
CA THR A 160 -5.02 1.00 11.52
C THR A 160 -4.49 2.43 11.64
N TYR A 161 -4.38 3.09 10.51
CA TYR A 161 -4.06 4.50 10.43
C TYR A 161 -4.97 5.18 9.42
N ASN A 162 -5.69 6.19 9.87
CA ASN A 162 -6.49 7.04 8.99
C ASN A 162 -5.64 8.23 8.53
N THR A 163 -5.32 8.27 7.23
CA THR A 163 -4.45 9.30 6.64
C THR A 163 -5.09 10.69 6.54
N GLN A 164 -6.41 10.78 6.68
CA GLN A 164 -7.16 12.05 6.64
C GLN A 164 -7.32 12.66 8.04
N SER A 165 -7.73 11.85 9.03
CA SER A 165 -7.89 12.31 10.41
C SER A 165 -6.58 12.33 11.19
N ASP A 166 -5.55 11.63 10.71
CA ASP A 166 -4.23 11.48 11.34
C ASP A 166 -4.30 10.72 12.68
N GLN A 167 -5.22 9.73 12.73
CA GLN A 167 -5.46 8.89 13.88
C GLN A 167 -4.99 7.47 13.65
N ALA A 168 -4.31 6.89 14.65
CA ALA A 168 -3.82 5.52 14.64
C ALA A 168 -4.43 4.71 15.79
N ARG A 169 -4.66 3.41 15.55
CA ARG A 169 -5.06 2.41 16.55
C ARG A 169 -4.23 1.16 16.34
N PHE A 170 -3.70 0.64 17.45
CA PHE A 170 -2.87 -0.57 17.46
C PHE A 170 -3.43 -1.54 18.49
N GLY A 171 -3.66 -2.77 18.09
CA GLY A 171 -4.50 -3.70 18.85
C GLY A 171 -3.83 -4.98 19.34
N LYS A 172 -2.55 -5.20 19.08
CA LYS A 172 -1.93 -6.46 19.46
C LYS A 172 -0.42 -6.36 19.61
N LYS A 173 0.10 -6.80 20.77
CA LYS A 173 1.52 -6.83 21.12
C LYS A 173 2.22 -5.48 20.89
N ASN A 174 1.62 -4.43 21.43
CA ASN A 174 2.14 -3.10 21.23
C ASN A 174 3.33 -2.82 22.13
N LEU A 175 4.40 -2.29 21.54
CA LEU A 175 5.56 -1.75 22.24
C LEU A 175 5.95 -0.42 21.59
N TYR A 176 5.69 0.66 22.28
CA TYR A 176 6.16 1.98 21.92
C TYR A 176 7.45 2.32 22.71
N THR A 177 8.44 2.87 22.05
CA THR A 177 9.69 3.32 22.71
C THR A 177 10.09 4.69 22.23
N GLN A 178 10.58 5.52 23.16
CA GLN A 178 11.14 6.85 22.88
C GLN A 178 12.25 7.16 23.88
N GLY A 179 13.48 7.15 23.44
CA GLY A 179 14.65 7.33 24.31
C GLY A 179 14.69 6.30 25.44
N SER A 180 14.65 6.77 26.70
CA SER A 180 14.62 5.92 27.90
C SER A 180 13.23 5.34 28.24
N LYS A 181 12.19 5.77 27.51
CA LYS A 181 10.78 5.44 27.80
C LYS A 181 10.28 4.32 26.95
N SER A 182 9.49 3.43 27.56
CA SER A 182 8.74 2.41 26.84
C SER A 182 7.31 2.30 27.38
N LEU A 183 6.35 1.98 26.51
CA LEU A 183 4.96 1.82 26.82
C LEU A 183 4.41 0.58 26.11
N THR A 184 3.74 -0.30 26.87
CA THR A 184 2.97 -1.41 26.35
C THR A 184 1.51 -1.28 26.77
N GLY A 185 0.61 -1.98 26.06
CA GLY A 185 -0.81 -2.06 26.38
C GLY A 185 -1.51 -2.99 25.39
N ASP A 186 -2.69 -3.48 25.74
CA ASP A 186 -3.47 -4.34 24.84
C ASP A 186 -3.92 -3.57 23.60
N SER A 187 -4.21 -2.27 23.75
CA SER A 187 -4.40 -1.37 22.63
C SER A 187 -3.77 0.00 22.86
N LEU A 188 -3.27 0.60 21.77
CA LEU A 188 -2.80 1.98 21.76
C LEU A 188 -3.65 2.77 20.76
N PHE A 189 -4.01 3.99 21.14
CA PHE A 189 -4.64 4.99 20.28
C PHE A 189 -3.80 6.26 20.27
N TYR A 190 -3.63 6.85 19.10
CA TYR A 190 -2.96 8.13 18.97
C TYR A 190 -3.70 9.04 17.98
N ASP A 191 -3.97 10.26 18.40
CA ASP A 191 -4.47 11.37 17.57
C ASP A 191 -3.35 12.40 17.44
N ARG A 192 -2.69 12.39 16.28
CA ARG A 192 -1.53 13.24 16.04
C ARG A 192 -1.89 14.72 16.01
N LYS A 193 -3.07 15.07 15.47
CA LYS A 193 -3.53 16.47 15.40
C LYS A 193 -3.83 17.04 16.77
N ALA A 194 -4.38 16.23 17.66
CA ALA A 194 -4.68 16.63 19.03
C ALA A 194 -3.48 16.51 19.97
N GLY A 195 -2.40 15.81 19.55
CA GLY A 195 -1.29 15.46 20.44
C GLY A 195 -1.73 14.55 21.59
N TYR A 196 -2.76 13.71 21.36
CA TYR A 196 -3.39 12.88 22.37
C TYR A 196 -3.08 11.42 22.17
N GLY A 197 -2.59 10.75 23.20
CA GLY A 197 -2.34 9.32 23.21
C GLY A 197 -3.08 8.62 24.35
N ARG A 198 -3.55 7.37 24.12
CA ARG A 198 -4.19 6.53 25.12
C ARG A 198 -3.77 5.08 24.96
N ALA A 199 -3.35 4.47 26.07
CA ALA A 199 -3.11 3.04 26.20
C ALA A 199 -4.23 2.42 27.05
N LEU A 200 -4.72 1.23 26.66
CA LEU A 200 -5.77 0.49 27.37
C LEU A 200 -5.36 -0.95 27.57
N GLY A 201 -5.71 -1.50 28.72
CA GLY A 201 -5.51 -2.89 29.12
C GLY A 201 -4.03 -3.23 29.34
N ASN A 202 -3.72 -3.82 30.48
CA ASN A 202 -2.35 -4.25 30.82
C ASN A 202 -1.28 -3.20 30.54
N VAL A 203 -1.60 -1.93 30.82
CA VAL A 203 -0.70 -0.82 30.54
C VAL A 203 0.52 -0.91 31.43
N PHE A 204 1.71 -0.90 30.83
CA PHE A 204 2.97 -0.85 31.54
C PHE A 204 3.88 0.18 30.89
N PHE A 205 4.25 1.19 31.68
CA PHE A 205 5.19 2.25 31.30
C PHE A 205 6.46 2.11 32.12
N VAL A 206 7.59 2.29 31.47
CA VAL A 206 8.92 2.32 32.07
C VAL A 206 9.67 3.55 31.57
N ASP A 207 10.33 4.25 32.49
CA ASP A 207 11.37 5.25 32.18
C ASP A 207 12.65 4.83 32.89
N THR A 208 13.66 4.39 32.14
CA THR A 208 14.92 3.91 32.70
C THR A 208 15.82 5.03 33.20
N ALA A 209 15.70 6.24 32.66
CA ALA A 209 16.45 7.40 33.13
C ALA A 209 15.96 7.84 34.52
N GLU A 210 14.64 7.94 34.69
CA GLU A 210 14.03 8.33 35.98
C GLU A 210 13.85 7.15 36.93
N LYS A 211 14.21 5.91 36.53
CA LYS A 211 14.00 4.67 37.28
C LYS A 211 12.54 4.47 37.73
N ALA A 212 11.59 4.94 36.89
CA ALA A 212 10.17 4.91 37.15
C ALA A 212 9.50 3.77 36.39
N GLN A 213 8.51 3.15 37.06
CA GLN A 213 7.65 2.14 36.46
C GLN A 213 6.20 2.37 36.90
N LEU A 214 5.27 2.33 35.97
CA LEU A 214 3.84 2.50 36.21
C LEU A 214 3.06 1.35 35.57
N ARG A 215 2.08 0.84 36.30
CA ARG A 215 1.15 -0.17 35.79
C ARG A 215 -0.29 0.31 36.01
N GLY A 216 -1.16 0.01 35.04
CA GLY A 216 -2.56 0.41 35.13
C GLY A 216 -3.44 -0.22 34.06
N GLY A 217 -4.74 0.02 34.15
CA GLY A 217 -5.69 -0.36 33.11
C GLY A 217 -5.78 0.68 31.99
N ILE A 218 -5.42 1.93 32.28
CA ILE A 218 -5.49 3.07 31.36
C ILE A 218 -4.24 3.94 31.56
N GLY A 219 -3.64 4.37 30.44
CA GLY A 219 -2.65 5.43 30.38
C GLY A 219 -3.11 6.50 29.40
N VAL A 220 -2.91 7.77 29.73
CA VAL A 220 -3.23 8.92 28.86
C VAL A 220 -2.05 9.88 28.83
N TYR A 221 -1.75 10.39 27.65
CA TYR A 221 -0.72 11.37 27.40
C TYR A 221 -1.31 12.54 26.61
#